data_3d6f67158781699fe4a9b53b17b93c6e
#
_entry.id   3d6f67158781699fe4a9b53b17b93c6e
#
_cell.length_a   1.000
_cell.length_b   1.000
_cell.length_c   1.000
_cell.angle_alpha   90.00
_cell.angle_beta   90.00
_cell.angle_gamma   90.00
#
_symmetry.space_group_name_H-M   'P 1'
#
loop_
_entity.id
_entity.type
_entity.pdbx_description
1 polymer ?
#
loop_
_entity_poly.entity_id
_entity_poly.type
_entity_poly.pdbx_seq_one_letter_code
_entity_poly.pdbx_strand_id
1 'polypeptide(L)'
;NELVRRGHDVTLFAAGDSRTSARLVPVVDSPLWHHDPPYQDFAPFWAVVLDVLVDCWHEFDVIHSHLDYLAFPLARFAPCPLVTTLHGRLDLPELECLYGRFNDIPIVSISDAQRQPVPHANWVATAHHGVEVEEYTFDPVGGEYLAFLGRISPEKGLETAIAAARKSGLPLKVAAREPLPHDGDPSAQRDWEYYEREICPLLKAGDVEMIGPVRHADKNRLLGGAAALLFPIRWPEPFGLVMIEALACGTPVLAFNNGSVPEVLQHGVTGFICDSEDELVKNASRIRQIDRMRCRAEAEQRFSAEAMANQYERVYDSLLADAGPRAARRVV
;
A
#
# COMPACT_ATOMS: atom_id res chain seq x y z
N ASN A 1 -5.58 -15.53 0.88
CA ASN A 1 -6.43 -16.37 0.03
C ASN A 1 -5.60 -17.12 -1.01
N GLU A 2 -4.73 -16.44 -1.78
CA GLU A 2 -3.97 -17.06 -2.88
C GLU A 2 -3.09 -18.23 -2.41
N LEU A 3 -2.36 -18.09 -1.32
CA LEU A 3 -1.56 -19.20 -0.76
C LEU A 3 -2.42 -20.42 -0.37
N VAL A 4 -3.63 -20.18 0.18
CA VAL A 4 -4.58 -21.27 0.46
C VAL A 4 -5.04 -21.95 -0.84
N ARG A 5 -5.33 -21.19 -1.91
CA ARG A 5 -5.68 -21.75 -3.24
C ARG A 5 -4.56 -22.62 -3.81
N ARG A 6 -3.31 -22.34 -3.46
CA ARG A 6 -2.11 -23.11 -3.87
C ARG A 6 -1.84 -24.34 -2.99
N GLY A 7 -2.64 -24.54 -1.94
CA GLY A 7 -2.55 -25.72 -1.08
C GLY A 7 -1.69 -25.53 0.17
N HIS A 8 -1.28 -24.31 0.49
CA HIS A 8 -0.62 -24.01 1.77
C HIS A 8 -1.64 -24.03 2.92
N ASP A 9 -1.24 -24.57 4.06
CA ASP A 9 -1.97 -24.44 5.33
C ASP A 9 -1.61 -23.09 5.96
N VAL A 10 -2.53 -22.12 5.89
CA VAL A 10 -2.31 -20.75 6.31
C VAL A 10 -3.12 -20.43 7.55
N THR A 11 -2.46 -19.92 8.58
CA THR A 11 -3.11 -19.33 9.76
C THR A 11 -2.91 -17.82 9.74
N LEU A 12 -4.01 -17.07 9.83
CA LEU A 12 -4.01 -15.61 9.84
C LEU A 12 -4.36 -15.09 11.23
N PHE A 13 -3.45 -14.36 11.86
CA PHE A 13 -3.68 -13.61 13.11
C PHE A 13 -4.13 -12.20 12.74
N ALA A 14 -5.40 -11.89 12.93
CA ALA A 14 -5.98 -10.62 12.48
C ALA A 14 -7.25 -10.26 13.26
N ALA A 15 -7.96 -9.20 12.82
CA ALA A 15 -9.27 -8.85 13.36
C ALA A 15 -10.31 -9.94 13.05
N GLY A 16 -11.23 -10.17 13.98
CA GLY A 16 -12.20 -11.26 13.92
C GLY A 16 -13.23 -11.14 12.79
N ASP A 17 -13.43 -9.93 12.24
CA ASP A 17 -14.27 -9.68 11.08
C ASP A 17 -13.53 -9.84 9.72
N SER A 18 -12.26 -10.27 9.75
CA SER A 18 -11.46 -10.51 8.54
C SER A 18 -12.06 -11.60 7.67
N ARG A 19 -12.19 -11.34 6.37
CA ARG A 19 -12.67 -12.31 5.38
C ARG A 19 -11.50 -13.04 4.75
N THR A 20 -11.34 -14.30 5.08
CA THR A 20 -10.22 -15.13 4.61
C THR A 20 -10.65 -16.57 4.41
N SER A 21 -9.96 -17.27 3.51
CA SER A 21 -10.02 -18.74 3.37
C SER A 21 -9.02 -19.46 4.29
N ALA A 22 -8.11 -18.72 4.93
CA ALA A 22 -7.15 -19.24 5.90
C ALA A 22 -7.83 -19.55 7.26
N ARG A 23 -7.17 -20.31 8.11
CA ARG A 23 -7.56 -20.44 9.52
C ARG A 23 -7.38 -19.09 10.20
N LEU A 24 -8.48 -18.43 10.58
CA LEU A 24 -8.45 -17.17 11.30
C LEU A 24 -8.27 -17.39 12.81
N VAL A 25 -7.27 -16.74 13.39
CA VAL A 25 -7.08 -16.59 14.83
C VAL A 25 -7.37 -15.14 15.17
N PRO A 26 -8.55 -14.82 15.71
CA PRO A 26 -8.90 -13.44 16.04
C PRO A 26 -8.11 -12.96 17.25
N VAL A 27 -7.44 -11.83 17.09
CA VAL A 27 -6.66 -11.16 18.15
C VAL A 27 -7.35 -9.90 18.68
N VAL A 28 -8.29 -9.38 17.90
CA VAL A 28 -9.23 -8.31 18.24
C VAL A 28 -10.54 -8.57 17.49
N ASP A 29 -11.65 -8.06 17.98
CA ASP A 29 -12.97 -8.32 17.38
C ASP A 29 -13.13 -7.63 16.00
N SER A 30 -12.59 -6.42 15.87
CA SER A 30 -12.72 -5.59 14.66
C SER A 30 -11.48 -4.68 14.46
N PRO A 31 -11.31 -4.05 13.28
CA PRO A 31 -10.18 -3.16 13.03
C PRO A 31 -10.10 -2.03 14.06
N LEU A 32 -8.91 -1.83 14.63
CA LEU A 32 -8.67 -0.92 15.74
C LEU A 32 -9.06 0.54 15.43
N TRP A 33 -8.87 0.97 14.17
CA TRP A 33 -9.23 2.33 13.72
C TRP A 33 -10.72 2.54 13.46
N HIS A 34 -11.56 1.52 13.60
CA HIS A 34 -13.02 1.61 13.51
C HIS A 34 -13.69 1.72 14.89
N HIS A 35 -12.90 1.63 15.97
CA HIS A 35 -13.44 1.73 17.32
C HIS A 35 -13.93 3.16 17.63
N ASP A 36 -15.04 3.27 18.32
CA ASP A 36 -15.63 4.52 18.77
C ASP A 36 -15.85 4.49 20.29
N PRO A 37 -15.17 5.33 21.08
CA PRO A 37 -14.15 6.30 20.69
C PRO A 37 -12.86 5.64 20.14
N PRO A 38 -12.06 6.31 19.29
CA PRO A 38 -10.82 5.78 18.76
C PRO A 38 -9.83 5.42 19.87
N TYR A 39 -9.13 4.31 19.71
CA TYR A 39 -8.01 3.96 20.60
C TYR A 39 -6.86 4.97 20.44
N GLN A 40 -6.25 5.36 21.55
CA GLN A 40 -5.12 6.29 21.57
C GLN A 40 -3.78 5.55 21.36
N ASP A 41 -3.70 4.29 21.75
CA ASP A 41 -2.49 3.47 21.65
C ASP A 41 -2.83 2.06 21.16
N PHE A 42 -2.14 1.62 20.13
CA PHE A 42 -2.29 0.27 19.58
C PHE A 42 -1.27 -0.73 20.11
N ALA A 43 -0.22 -0.29 20.82
CA ALA A 43 0.84 -1.15 21.31
C ALA A 43 0.34 -2.32 22.19
N PRO A 44 -0.67 -2.15 23.08
CA PRO A 44 -1.23 -3.28 23.83
C PRO A 44 -1.77 -4.41 22.96
N PHE A 45 -2.44 -4.08 21.85
CA PHE A 45 -2.98 -5.07 20.93
C PHE A 45 -1.86 -5.83 20.18
N TRP A 46 -0.77 -5.15 19.81
CA TRP A 46 0.37 -5.80 19.19
C TRP A 46 1.08 -6.75 20.16
N ALA A 47 1.18 -6.38 21.44
CA ALA A 47 1.71 -7.28 22.47
C ALA A 47 0.86 -8.58 22.58
N VAL A 48 -0.47 -8.46 22.53
CA VAL A 48 -1.37 -9.63 22.53
C VAL A 48 -1.16 -10.49 21.28
N VAL A 49 -1.04 -9.91 20.09
CA VAL A 49 -0.78 -10.66 18.86
C VAL A 49 0.50 -11.47 18.97
N LEU A 50 1.57 -10.86 19.49
CA LEU A 50 2.86 -11.53 19.65
C LEU A 50 2.82 -12.65 20.69
N ASP A 51 2.10 -12.48 21.79
CA ASP A 51 1.89 -13.49 22.83
C ASP A 51 1.14 -14.69 22.27
N VAL A 52 -0.02 -14.48 21.63
CA VAL A 52 -0.81 -15.54 20.98
C VAL A 52 -0.01 -16.29 19.92
N LEU A 53 0.86 -15.57 19.15
CA LEU A 53 1.75 -16.21 18.21
C LEU A 53 2.74 -17.15 18.89
N VAL A 54 3.37 -16.71 19.99
CA VAL A 54 4.37 -17.50 20.74
C VAL A 54 3.78 -18.81 21.26
N ASP A 55 2.52 -18.83 21.68
CA ASP A 55 1.84 -20.04 22.17
C ASP A 55 1.78 -21.16 21.12
N CYS A 56 1.73 -20.81 19.82
CA CYS A 56 1.56 -21.80 18.75
C CYS A 56 2.63 -21.75 17.64
N TRP A 57 3.67 -20.93 17.76
CA TRP A 57 4.64 -20.72 16.68
C TRP A 57 5.42 -21.96 16.22
N HIS A 58 5.45 -23.04 17.07
CA HIS A 58 6.07 -24.30 16.66
C HIS A 58 5.21 -25.12 15.68
N GLU A 59 3.98 -24.72 15.45
CA GLU A 59 3.10 -25.34 14.47
C GLU A 59 3.47 -24.95 13.04
N PHE A 60 4.24 -23.85 12.85
CA PHE A 60 4.52 -23.25 11.54
C PHE A 60 5.89 -23.61 10.99
N ASP A 61 5.97 -23.72 9.66
CA ASP A 61 7.24 -23.86 8.96
C ASP A 61 7.88 -22.51 8.70
N VAL A 62 7.08 -21.46 8.45
CA VAL A 62 7.48 -20.06 8.27
C VAL A 62 6.50 -19.15 8.98
N ILE A 63 6.99 -18.11 9.62
CA ILE A 63 6.20 -17.02 10.19
C ILE A 63 6.43 -15.77 9.34
N HIS A 64 5.36 -15.18 8.84
CA HIS A 64 5.43 -13.93 8.07
C HIS A 64 4.72 -12.80 8.83
N SER A 65 5.48 -11.84 9.32
CA SER A 65 5.00 -10.67 10.05
C SER A 65 4.70 -9.50 9.11
N HIS A 66 3.62 -8.78 9.40
CA HIS A 66 3.26 -7.49 8.80
C HIS A 66 3.17 -6.38 9.88
N LEU A 67 3.78 -6.62 11.05
CA LEU A 67 3.79 -5.70 12.18
C LEU A 67 5.06 -4.83 12.21
N ASP A 68 5.59 -4.46 11.04
CA ASP A 68 6.85 -3.74 10.90
C ASP A 68 7.96 -4.41 11.76
N TYR A 69 8.66 -3.65 12.58
CA TYR A 69 9.77 -4.12 13.39
C TYR A 69 9.37 -4.81 14.72
N LEU A 70 8.07 -4.85 15.04
CA LEU A 70 7.63 -5.32 16.38
C LEU A 70 7.96 -6.80 16.62
N ALA A 71 8.00 -7.62 15.58
CA ALA A 71 8.36 -9.03 15.67
C ALA A 71 9.88 -9.30 15.70
N PHE A 72 10.75 -8.30 15.46
CA PHE A 72 12.20 -8.50 15.35
C PHE A 72 12.84 -9.12 16.60
N PRO A 73 12.52 -8.68 17.83
CA PRO A 73 13.08 -9.32 19.02
C PRO A 73 12.73 -10.82 19.12
N LEU A 74 11.53 -11.22 18.67
CA LEU A 74 11.08 -12.61 18.70
C LEU A 74 11.72 -13.45 17.58
N ALA A 75 12.06 -12.87 16.45
CA ALA A 75 12.62 -13.59 15.31
C ALA A 75 13.88 -14.40 15.67
N ARG A 76 14.68 -13.94 16.65
CA ARG A 76 15.91 -14.62 17.12
C ARG A 76 15.62 -15.88 17.95
N PHE A 77 14.42 -16.02 18.46
CA PHE A 77 13.98 -17.14 19.33
C PHE A 77 12.97 -18.04 18.64
N ALA A 78 12.45 -17.61 17.50
CA ALA A 78 11.45 -18.36 16.75
C ALA A 78 11.96 -19.76 16.35
N PRO A 79 11.13 -20.81 16.46
CA PRO A 79 11.54 -22.17 16.12
C PRO A 79 11.65 -22.43 14.62
N CYS A 80 11.18 -21.50 13.81
CA CYS A 80 11.22 -21.52 12.34
C CYS A 80 11.59 -20.12 11.82
N PRO A 81 11.93 -19.97 10.52
CA PRO A 81 12.19 -18.67 9.93
C PRO A 81 11.03 -17.68 10.15
N LEU A 82 11.37 -16.49 10.64
CA LEU A 82 10.43 -15.38 10.73
C LEU A 82 10.92 -14.27 9.81
N VAL A 83 10.09 -13.89 8.86
CA VAL A 83 10.33 -12.80 7.91
C VAL A 83 9.30 -11.69 8.12
N THR A 84 9.69 -10.46 7.88
CA THR A 84 8.77 -9.32 7.99
C THR A 84 8.70 -8.56 6.67
N THR A 85 7.49 -8.29 6.18
CA THR A 85 7.27 -7.30 5.12
C THR A 85 7.01 -5.94 5.74
N LEU A 86 7.78 -4.94 5.29
CA LEU A 86 7.63 -3.55 5.73
C LEU A 86 6.69 -2.82 4.77
N HIS A 87 5.73 -2.04 5.34
CA HIS A 87 4.73 -1.33 4.54
C HIS A 87 4.85 0.20 4.62
N GLY A 88 5.52 0.70 5.65
CA GLY A 88 5.65 2.12 5.94
C GLY A 88 6.87 2.78 5.30
N ARG A 89 7.04 4.05 5.62
CA ARG A 89 8.24 4.84 5.33
C ARG A 89 9.38 4.42 6.23
N LEU A 90 10.61 4.51 5.72
CA LEU A 90 11.82 4.09 6.44
C LEU A 90 12.85 5.22 6.61
N ASP A 91 12.48 6.43 6.20
CA ASP A 91 13.33 7.64 6.26
C ASP A 91 13.22 8.42 7.59
N LEU A 92 12.68 7.79 8.63
CA LEU A 92 12.60 8.37 9.97
C LEU A 92 13.93 8.15 10.71
N PRO A 93 14.53 9.20 11.32
CA PRO A 93 15.85 9.10 11.95
C PRO A 93 15.96 8.02 13.05
N GLU A 94 14.88 7.78 13.79
CA GLU A 94 14.82 6.76 14.84
C GLU A 94 14.93 5.33 14.31
N LEU A 95 14.65 5.09 13.04
CA LEU A 95 14.71 3.77 12.43
C LEU A 95 16.13 3.32 12.11
N GLU A 96 17.08 4.24 11.97
CA GLU A 96 18.49 3.91 11.68
C GLU A 96 19.10 3.00 12.75
N CYS A 97 18.93 3.35 14.03
CA CYS A 97 19.45 2.54 15.14
C CYS A 97 18.77 1.17 15.22
N LEU A 98 17.47 1.10 14.90
CA LEU A 98 16.68 -0.13 14.88
C LEU A 98 17.24 -1.10 13.84
N TYR A 99 17.32 -0.69 12.57
CA TYR A 99 17.79 -1.54 11.47
C TYR A 99 19.28 -1.83 11.57
N GLY A 100 20.08 -0.94 12.18
CA GLY A 100 21.46 -1.22 12.54
C GLY A 100 21.60 -2.33 13.60
N ARG A 101 20.67 -2.38 14.57
CA ARG A 101 20.66 -3.41 15.63
C ARG A 101 20.15 -4.76 15.16
N PHE A 102 19.17 -4.77 14.24
CA PHE A 102 18.49 -5.95 13.71
C PHE A 102 18.84 -6.23 12.24
N ASN A 103 20.11 -5.97 11.87
CA ASN A 103 20.62 -6.18 10.51
C ASN A 103 20.75 -7.65 10.08
N ASP A 104 20.45 -8.57 10.99
CA ASP A 104 20.42 -10.02 10.77
C ASP A 104 19.02 -10.56 10.46
N ILE A 105 17.96 -9.78 10.78
CA ILE A 105 16.58 -10.23 10.61
C ILE A 105 16.15 -10.10 9.15
N PRO A 106 15.63 -11.18 8.50
CA PRO A 106 15.22 -11.13 7.12
C PRO A 106 13.96 -10.26 6.96
N ILE A 107 14.04 -9.29 6.06
CA ILE A 107 12.94 -8.37 5.73
C ILE A 107 12.70 -8.30 4.24
N VAL A 108 11.44 -8.04 3.89
CA VAL A 108 10.98 -7.86 2.51
C VAL A 108 10.49 -6.43 2.34
N SER A 109 10.93 -5.78 1.28
CA SER A 109 10.39 -4.48 0.85
C SER A 109 9.22 -4.65 -0.12
N ILE A 110 8.39 -3.63 -0.22
CA ILE A 110 7.30 -3.57 -1.20
C ILE A 110 7.69 -2.80 -2.47
N SER A 111 8.88 -2.19 -2.47
CA SER A 111 9.53 -1.59 -3.65
C SER A 111 11.04 -1.48 -3.40
N ASP A 112 11.82 -1.29 -4.45
CA ASP A 112 13.26 -1.03 -4.31
C ASP A 112 13.51 0.40 -3.78
N ALA A 113 12.63 1.35 -4.13
CA ALA A 113 12.66 2.70 -3.57
C ALA A 113 12.52 2.71 -2.04
N GLN A 114 11.69 1.83 -1.47
CA GLN A 114 11.51 1.74 -0.02
C GLN A 114 12.80 1.40 0.73
N ARG A 115 13.74 0.67 0.10
CA ARG A 115 15.00 0.26 0.74
C ARG A 115 16.02 1.39 0.90
N GLN A 116 15.91 2.44 0.09
CA GLN A 116 16.94 3.47 -0.03
C GLN A 116 17.35 4.13 1.30
N PRO A 117 16.42 4.42 2.25
CA PRO A 117 16.83 5.02 3.52
C PRO A 117 17.62 4.08 4.45
N VAL A 118 17.42 2.77 4.34
CA VAL A 118 18.06 1.75 5.20
C VAL A 118 18.70 0.62 4.38
N PRO A 119 19.66 0.92 3.51
CA PRO A 119 20.21 -0.05 2.56
C PRO A 119 21.01 -1.17 3.23
N HIS A 120 21.43 -0.98 4.48
CA HIS A 120 22.22 -1.93 5.28
C HIS A 120 21.38 -2.98 6.01
N ALA A 121 20.02 -2.86 5.98
CA ALA A 121 19.16 -3.86 6.56
C ALA A 121 19.18 -5.18 5.74
N ASN A 122 18.79 -6.29 6.38
CA ASN A 122 18.83 -7.61 5.73
C ASN A 122 17.68 -7.82 4.75
N TRP A 123 17.74 -7.16 3.62
CA TRP A 123 16.77 -7.27 2.54
C TRP A 123 16.89 -8.60 1.81
N VAL A 124 15.96 -9.52 2.02
CA VAL A 124 15.97 -10.83 1.35
C VAL A 124 15.22 -10.81 0.02
N ALA A 125 14.26 -9.90 -0.16
CA ALA A 125 13.55 -9.73 -1.43
C ALA A 125 12.87 -8.35 -1.52
N THR A 126 12.47 -7.95 -2.73
CA THR A 126 11.38 -7.00 -2.99
C THR A 126 10.18 -7.79 -3.47
N ALA A 127 9.02 -7.64 -2.81
CA ALA A 127 7.76 -8.23 -3.23
C ALA A 127 6.74 -7.12 -3.44
N HIS A 128 6.50 -6.77 -4.69
CA HIS A 128 5.48 -5.78 -5.03
C HIS A 128 4.10 -6.24 -4.57
N HIS A 129 3.28 -5.31 -4.10
CA HIS A 129 1.89 -5.60 -3.78
C HIS A 129 1.12 -6.10 -5.00
N GLY A 130 0.14 -6.94 -4.73
CA GLY A 130 -0.85 -7.39 -5.69
C GLY A 130 -2.28 -7.17 -5.19
N VAL A 131 -3.20 -7.15 -6.13
CA VAL A 131 -4.64 -7.08 -5.88
C VAL A 131 -5.34 -8.26 -6.54
N GLU A 132 -6.53 -8.63 -6.07
CA GLU A 132 -7.41 -9.57 -6.76
C GLU A 132 -7.97 -8.84 -8.00
N VAL A 133 -7.26 -8.95 -9.13
CA VAL A 133 -7.54 -8.14 -10.34
C VAL A 133 -8.94 -8.38 -10.86
N GLU A 134 -9.50 -9.57 -10.64
CA GLU A 134 -10.86 -9.97 -11.03
C GLU A 134 -11.96 -9.18 -10.28
N GLU A 135 -11.65 -8.62 -9.13
CA GLU A 135 -12.57 -7.76 -8.38
C GLU A 135 -12.67 -6.35 -8.97
N TYR A 136 -11.79 -6.00 -9.92
CA TYR A 136 -11.79 -4.71 -10.59
C TYR A 136 -12.39 -4.83 -11.98
N THR A 137 -13.45 -4.06 -12.22
CA THR A 137 -14.13 -4.04 -13.52
C THR A 137 -13.30 -3.30 -14.55
N PHE A 138 -12.89 -4.00 -15.58
CA PHE A 138 -12.17 -3.39 -16.70
C PHE A 138 -13.13 -2.53 -17.54
N ASP A 139 -12.76 -1.26 -17.77
CA ASP A 139 -13.45 -0.37 -18.69
C ASP A 139 -12.53 0.00 -19.87
N PRO A 140 -12.77 -0.51 -21.09
CA PRO A 140 -11.93 -0.23 -22.25
C PRO A 140 -12.08 1.20 -22.79
N VAL A 141 -13.14 1.90 -22.43
CA VAL A 141 -13.45 3.25 -22.96
C VAL A 141 -12.96 4.34 -22.01
N GLY A 142 -13.25 4.18 -20.72
CA GLY A 142 -13.01 5.21 -19.71
C GLY A 142 -14.00 6.38 -19.80
N GLY A 143 -13.82 7.30 -18.88
CA GLY A 143 -14.68 8.48 -18.75
C GLY A 143 -14.01 9.78 -19.18
N GLU A 144 -14.65 10.88 -18.79
CA GLU A 144 -14.24 12.25 -19.15
C GLU A 144 -13.79 13.08 -17.94
N TYR A 145 -13.44 12.42 -16.81
CA TYR A 145 -12.97 13.08 -15.61
C TYR A 145 -11.63 12.49 -15.15
N LEU A 146 -10.89 13.29 -14.40
CA LEU A 146 -9.72 12.83 -13.66
C LEU A 146 -10.15 12.39 -12.26
N ALA A 147 -9.56 11.33 -11.74
CA ALA A 147 -9.81 10.87 -10.38
C ALA A 147 -8.62 11.16 -9.47
N PHE A 148 -8.88 11.55 -8.23
CA PHE A 148 -7.92 11.54 -7.15
C PHE A 148 -8.47 10.64 -6.04
N LEU A 149 -7.64 9.73 -5.53
CA LEU A 149 -8.00 8.83 -4.43
C LEU A 149 -6.86 8.78 -3.42
N GLY A 150 -7.13 9.24 -2.21
CA GLY A 150 -6.16 9.23 -1.14
C GLY A 150 -6.53 10.12 0.03
N ARG A 151 -5.65 10.18 1.02
CA ARG A 151 -5.78 11.10 2.15
C ARG A 151 -5.54 12.55 1.68
N ILE A 152 -6.23 13.51 2.25
CA ILE A 152 -5.95 14.93 2.04
C ILE A 152 -4.80 15.31 2.97
N SER A 153 -3.60 15.37 2.41
CA SER A 153 -2.37 15.74 3.11
C SER A 153 -1.38 16.38 2.14
N PRO A 154 -0.45 17.20 2.63
CA PRO A 154 0.51 17.92 1.76
C PRO A 154 1.28 17.00 0.84
N GLU A 155 1.68 15.82 1.32
CA GLU A 155 2.47 14.86 0.55
C GLU A 155 1.69 14.19 -0.58
N LYS A 156 0.34 14.16 -0.51
CA LYS A 156 -0.51 13.58 -1.58
C LYS A 156 -0.83 14.57 -2.70
N GLY A 157 -0.66 15.89 -2.46
CA GLY A 157 -0.68 16.91 -3.50
C GLY A 157 -2.05 17.16 -4.14
N LEU A 158 -3.15 17.17 -3.37
CA LEU A 158 -4.49 17.42 -3.91
C LEU A 158 -4.60 18.77 -4.60
N GLU A 159 -3.93 19.82 -4.11
CA GLU A 159 -3.90 21.14 -4.74
C GLU A 159 -3.30 21.08 -6.16
N THR A 160 -2.27 20.26 -6.35
CA THR A 160 -1.67 20.01 -7.67
C THR A 160 -2.65 19.26 -8.58
N ALA A 161 -3.38 18.28 -8.05
CA ALA A 161 -4.40 17.56 -8.83
C ALA A 161 -5.51 18.52 -9.28
N ILE A 162 -5.97 19.42 -8.41
CA ILE A 162 -6.97 20.46 -8.73
C ILE A 162 -6.44 21.42 -9.82
N ALA A 163 -5.21 21.90 -9.64
CA ALA A 163 -4.58 22.80 -10.61
C ALA A 163 -4.42 22.15 -11.99
N ALA A 164 -3.98 20.89 -12.02
CA ALA A 164 -3.83 20.13 -13.25
C ALA A 164 -5.16 19.87 -13.96
N ALA A 165 -6.20 19.51 -13.22
CA ALA A 165 -7.54 19.30 -13.76
C ALA A 165 -8.09 20.60 -14.40
N ARG A 166 -7.98 21.74 -13.70
CA ARG A 166 -8.39 23.04 -14.22
C ARG A 166 -7.66 23.45 -15.50
N LYS A 167 -6.33 23.32 -15.48
CA LYS A 167 -5.50 23.68 -16.66
C LYS A 167 -5.75 22.74 -17.85
N SER A 168 -6.08 21.47 -17.62
CA SER A 168 -6.41 20.51 -18.67
C SER A 168 -7.85 20.61 -19.17
N GLY A 169 -8.72 21.32 -18.45
CA GLY A 169 -10.13 21.44 -18.77
C GLY A 169 -10.97 20.17 -18.50
N LEU A 170 -10.43 19.23 -17.72
CA LEU A 170 -11.13 18.00 -17.35
C LEU A 170 -11.71 18.13 -15.92
N PRO A 171 -12.95 17.67 -15.70
CA PRO A 171 -13.52 17.60 -14.34
C PRO A 171 -12.65 16.75 -13.42
N LEU A 172 -12.62 17.07 -12.12
CA LEU A 172 -11.92 16.30 -11.10
C LEU A 172 -12.93 15.71 -10.10
N LYS A 173 -12.83 14.42 -9.87
CA LYS A 173 -13.53 13.71 -8.80
C LYS A 173 -12.54 13.28 -7.73
N VAL A 174 -12.80 13.65 -6.47
CA VAL A 174 -11.92 13.42 -5.34
C VAL A 174 -12.58 12.48 -4.35
N ALA A 175 -12.02 11.29 -4.19
CA ALA A 175 -12.41 10.35 -3.13
C ALA A 175 -11.42 10.46 -1.97
N ALA A 176 -11.81 11.19 -0.96
CA ALA A 176 -11.02 11.45 0.23
C ALA A 176 -11.92 11.69 1.44
N ARG A 177 -11.42 11.36 2.62
CA ARG A 177 -12.03 11.83 3.88
C ARG A 177 -11.50 13.23 4.14
N GLU A 178 -12.39 14.14 4.50
CA GLU A 178 -11.99 15.45 5.01
C GLU A 178 -11.27 15.29 6.35
N PRO A 179 -10.09 15.89 6.51
CA PRO A 179 -9.38 15.87 7.78
C PRO A 179 -10.21 16.56 8.87
N LEU A 180 -10.08 16.07 10.07
CA LEU A 180 -10.66 16.68 11.26
C LEU A 180 -9.54 17.15 12.17
N PRO A 181 -9.71 18.29 12.90
CA PRO A 181 -8.75 18.69 13.91
C PRO A 181 -8.67 17.61 14.97
N HIS A 182 -7.47 17.21 15.33
CA HIS A 182 -7.25 16.18 16.34
C HIS A 182 -6.19 16.66 17.34
N ASP A 183 -6.64 16.91 18.57
CA ASP A 183 -5.75 17.28 19.67
C ASP A 183 -4.90 16.07 20.07
N GLY A 184 -3.58 16.22 19.95
CA GLY A 184 -2.61 15.19 20.36
C GLY A 184 -2.02 14.33 19.22
N ASP A 185 -2.49 14.42 17.99
CA ASP A 185 -1.84 13.85 16.81
C ASP A 185 -1.31 14.96 15.89
N PRO A 186 0.01 15.22 15.90
CA PRO A 186 0.61 16.25 15.05
C PRO A 186 0.39 16.03 13.55
N SER A 187 0.24 14.79 13.10
CA SER A 187 0.02 14.49 11.69
C SER A 187 -1.41 14.83 11.27
N ALA A 188 -2.39 14.48 12.07
CA ALA A 188 -3.81 14.82 11.84
C ALA A 188 -4.03 16.35 11.89
N GLN A 189 -3.39 17.04 12.85
CA GLN A 189 -3.45 18.48 12.95
C GLN A 189 -2.84 19.18 11.72
N ARG A 190 -1.68 18.72 11.24
CA ARG A 190 -1.04 19.21 10.01
C ARG A 190 -1.94 19.01 8.77
N ASP A 191 -2.55 17.85 8.64
CA ASP A 191 -3.42 17.52 7.51
C ASP A 191 -4.68 18.40 7.53
N TRP A 192 -5.26 18.66 8.72
CA TRP A 192 -6.38 19.57 8.88
C TRP A 192 -6.01 21.01 8.53
N GLU A 193 -4.86 21.52 9.02
CA GLU A 193 -4.38 22.88 8.69
C GLU A 193 -4.13 23.06 7.20
N TYR A 194 -3.57 22.04 6.54
CA TYR A 194 -3.41 22.03 5.08
C TYR A 194 -4.76 22.06 4.36
N TYR A 195 -5.73 21.26 4.81
CA TYR A 195 -7.08 21.27 4.25
C TYR A 195 -7.73 22.64 4.35
N GLU A 196 -7.73 23.26 5.51
CA GLU A 196 -8.34 24.57 5.73
C GLU A 196 -7.67 25.69 4.93
N ARG A 197 -6.34 25.72 4.89
CA ARG A 197 -5.59 26.82 4.26
C ARG A 197 -5.44 26.69 2.76
N GLU A 198 -5.19 25.47 2.27
CA GLU A 198 -4.84 25.26 0.87
C GLU A 198 -6.00 24.65 0.06
N ILE A 199 -6.76 23.71 0.62
CA ILE A 199 -7.77 22.97 -0.14
C ILE A 199 -9.14 23.65 -0.10
N CYS A 200 -9.64 24.05 1.08
CA CYS A 200 -10.96 24.69 1.18
C CYS A 200 -11.13 25.91 0.28
N PRO A 201 -10.15 26.81 0.11
CA PRO A 201 -10.26 27.93 -0.83
C PRO A 201 -10.40 27.47 -2.28
N LEU A 202 -9.73 26.38 -2.66
CA LEU A 202 -9.80 25.83 -4.02
C LEU A 202 -11.16 25.21 -4.31
N LEU A 203 -11.78 24.54 -3.33
CA LEU A 203 -13.09 23.90 -3.49
C LEU A 203 -14.23 24.90 -3.66
N LYS A 204 -14.08 26.16 -3.20
CA LYS A 204 -15.10 27.21 -3.35
C LYS A 204 -15.46 27.54 -4.80
N ALA A 205 -14.61 27.23 -5.75
CA ALA A 205 -14.91 27.40 -7.18
C ALA A 205 -16.00 26.48 -7.73
N GLY A 206 -16.30 25.37 -7.00
CA GLY A 206 -17.39 24.45 -7.33
C GLY A 206 -17.13 23.56 -8.56
N ASP A 207 -15.90 23.49 -9.05
CA ASP A 207 -15.47 22.72 -10.21
C ASP A 207 -14.83 21.36 -9.87
N VAL A 208 -14.78 21.02 -8.57
CA VAL A 208 -14.26 19.77 -8.03
C VAL A 208 -15.39 19.01 -7.34
N GLU A 209 -15.60 17.76 -7.72
CA GLU A 209 -16.58 16.87 -7.07
C GLU A 209 -15.93 16.10 -5.92
N MET A 210 -16.24 16.51 -4.68
CA MET A 210 -15.84 15.79 -3.47
C MET A 210 -16.83 14.64 -3.23
N ILE A 211 -16.36 13.38 -3.41
CA ILE A 211 -17.18 12.17 -3.25
C ILE A 211 -17.18 11.69 -1.78
N GLY A 212 -16.15 12.06 -1.02
CA GLY A 212 -15.92 11.53 0.32
C GLY A 212 -15.22 10.17 0.32
N PRO A 213 -15.21 9.47 1.47
CA PRO A 213 -14.59 8.15 1.57
C PRO A 213 -15.39 7.12 0.79
N VAL A 214 -14.69 6.30 -0.01
CA VAL A 214 -15.30 5.28 -0.87
C VAL A 214 -14.99 3.87 -0.37
N ARG A 215 -15.96 2.97 -0.51
CA ARG A 215 -15.77 1.52 -0.34
C ARG A 215 -15.31 0.89 -1.66
N HIS A 216 -14.92 -0.39 -1.61
CA HIS A 216 -14.36 -1.10 -2.76
C HIS A 216 -15.21 -0.96 -4.05
N ALA A 217 -16.51 -1.17 -3.99
CA ALA A 217 -17.39 -1.07 -5.16
C ALA A 217 -17.46 0.35 -5.76
N ASP A 218 -17.49 1.38 -4.90
CA ASP A 218 -17.51 2.78 -5.35
C ASP A 218 -16.14 3.22 -5.87
N LYS A 219 -15.06 2.74 -5.25
CA LYS A 219 -13.69 2.92 -5.73
C LYS A 219 -13.51 2.33 -7.13
N ASN A 220 -14.00 1.12 -7.36
CA ASN A 220 -13.95 0.45 -8.65
C ASN A 220 -14.66 1.27 -9.74
N ARG A 221 -15.88 1.78 -9.46
CA ARG A 221 -16.60 2.67 -10.38
C ARG A 221 -15.88 3.99 -10.63
N LEU A 222 -15.32 4.60 -9.57
CA LEU A 222 -14.57 5.84 -9.68
C LEU A 222 -13.32 5.67 -10.56
N LEU A 223 -12.54 4.64 -10.31
CA LEU A 223 -11.31 4.40 -11.07
C LEU A 223 -11.63 3.97 -12.49
N GLY A 224 -12.52 2.98 -12.70
CA GLY A 224 -12.87 2.49 -14.03
C GLY A 224 -13.45 3.56 -14.95
N GLY A 225 -14.34 4.43 -14.40
CA GLY A 225 -14.94 5.53 -15.16
C GLY A 225 -14.04 6.76 -15.34
N ALA A 226 -12.81 6.78 -14.84
CA ALA A 226 -11.91 7.91 -15.00
C ALA A 226 -11.14 7.86 -16.33
N ALA A 227 -10.83 9.03 -16.88
CA ALA A 227 -9.86 9.17 -17.98
C ALA A 227 -8.45 8.86 -17.49
N ALA A 228 -8.13 9.26 -16.26
CA ALA A 228 -6.88 8.93 -15.56
C ALA A 228 -7.01 9.08 -14.06
N LEU A 229 -6.15 8.37 -13.32
CA LEU A 229 -5.84 8.67 -11.93
C LEU A 229 -4.75 9.74 -11.87
N LEU A 230 -4.97 10.81 -11.08
CA LEU A 230 -3.92 11.77 -10.70
C LEU A 230 -3.25 11.31 -9.41
N PHE A 231 -1.94 11.18 -9.46
CA PHE A 231 -1.11 10.75 -8.33
C PHE A 231 0.11 11.70 -8.18
N PRO A 232 -0.12 13.00 -7.88
CA PRO A 232 0.94 14.01 -7.79
C PRO A 232 1.67 13.93 -6.44
N ILE A 233 2.19 12.76 -6.12
CA ILE A 233 2.84 12.43 -4.86
C ILE A 233 4.15 13.19 -4.67
N ARG A 234 4.37 13.83 -3.51
CA ARG A 234 5.52 14.69 -3.24
C ARG A 234 6.53 14.09 -2.27
N TRP A 235 6.30 12.87 -1.82
CA TRP A 235 7.20 12.15 -0.94
C TRP A 235 7.59 10.80 -1.56
N PRO A 236 8.66 10.14 -1.12
CA PRO A 236 9.02 8.81 -1.61
C PRO A 236 7.99 7.77 -1.16
N GLU A 237 6.89 7.68 -1.89
CA GLU A 237 5.81 6.72 -1.64
C GLU A 237 6.37 5.31 -1.68
N PRO A 238 6.16 4.49 -0.63
CA PRO A 238 6.68 3.12 -0.59
C PRO A 238 6.12 2.23 -1.69
N PHE A 239 4.83 2.37 -2.08
CA PHE A 239 4.26 1.59 -3.19
C PHE A 239 3.12 2.31 -3.95
N GLY A 240 2.10 2.80 -3.24
CA GLY A 240 0.95 3.46 -3.87
C GLY A 240 -0.04 2.48 -4.50
N LEU A 241 -0.72 1.66 -3.68
CA LEU A 241 -1.73 0.67 -4.09
C LEU A 241 -2.74 1.21 -5.09
N VAL A 242 -3.15 2.47 -4.97
CA VAL A 242 -4.14 3.09 -5.86
C VAL A 242 -3.71 3.09 -7.33
N MET A 243 -2.40 3.09 -7.62
CA MET A 243 -1.88 3.01 -8.99
C MET A 243 -2.24 1.65 -9.61
N ILE A 244 -1.95 0.54 -8.91
CA ILE A 244 -2.26 -0.80 -9.42
C ILE A 244 -3.77 -1.08 -9.45
N GLU A 245 -4.53 -0.49 -8.55
CA GLU A 245 -6.00 -0.53 -8.57
C GLU A 245 -6.56 0.19 -9.80
N ALA A 246 -6.00 1.36 -10.16
CA ALA A 246 -6.36 2.06 -11.40
C ALA A 246 -5.99 1.24 -12.63
N LEU A 247 -4.77 0.69 -12.68
CA LEU A 247 -4.34 -0.18 -13.78
C LEU A 247 -5.25 -1.41 -13.92
N ALA A 248 -5.67 -2.02 -12.81
CA ALA A 248 -6.62 -3.14 -12.82
C ALA A 248 -7.98 -2.78 -13.45
N CYS A 249 -8.42 -1.53 -13.31
CA CYS A 249 -9.60 -1.00 -14.03
C CYS A 249 -9.30 -0.63 -15.50
N GLY A 250 -8.06 -0.74 -15.96
CA GLY A 250 -7.62 -0.24 -17.26
C GLY A 250 -7.35 1.27 -17.27
N THR A 251 -7.32 1.93 -16.13
CA THR A 251 -7.19 3.39 -16.04
C THR A 251 -5.72 3.78 -15.94
N PRO A 252 -5.23 4.62 -16.89
CA PRO A 252 -3.87 5.10 -16.86
C PRO A 252 -3.63 6.06 -15.69
N VAL A 253 -2.36 6.22 -15.29
CA VAL A 253 -1.97 7.04 -14.15
C VAL A 253 -1.10 8.21 -14.60
N LEU A 254 -1.36 9.40 -14.05
CA LEU A 254 -0.52 10.58 -14.15
C LEU A 254 0.12 10.82 -12.78
N ALA A 255 1.42 10.62 -12.66
CA ALA A 255 2.11 10.66 -11.37
C ALA A 255 3.40 11.49 -11.44
N PHE A 256 3.80 12.05 -10.30
CA PHE A 256 5.16 12.57 -10.17
C PHE A 256 6.17 11.42 -9.99
N ASN A 257 7.40 11.67 -10.45
CA ASN A 257 8.53 10.74 -10.38
C ASN A 257 9.09 10.64 -8.95
N ASN A 258 8.35 10.01 -8.04
CA ASN A 258 8.74 9.87 -6.64
C ASN A 258 8.53 8.45 -6.13
N GLY A 259 9.45 7.99 -5.26
CA GLY A 259 9.37 6.69 -4.62
C GLY A 259 9.22 5.54 -5.62
N SER A 260 8.23 4.70 -5.40
CA SER A 260 7.94 3.51 -6.21
C SER A 260 7.29 3.79 -7.58
N VAL A 261 6.91 5.03 -7.89
CA VAL A 261 6.20 5.35 -9.14
C VAL A 261 6.91 4.78 -10.38
N PRO A 262 8.25 4.90 -10.57
CA PRO A 262 8.95 4.32 -11.72
C PRO A 262 8.99 2.79 -11.73
N GLU A 263 8.76 2.14 -10.60
CA GLU A 263 8.68 0.68 -10.50
C GLU A 263 7.30 0.15 -10.89
N VAL A 264 6.25 0.94 -10.63
CA VAL A 264 4.85 0.56 -10.88
C VAL A 264 4.42 0.95 -12.29
N LEU A 265 4.78 2.14 -12.75
CA LEU A 265 4.33 2.68 -14.04
C LEU A 265 5.38 2.53 -15.13
N GLN A 266 4.91 2.23 -16.33
CA GLN A 266 5.70 2.32 -17.58
C GLN A 266 5.33 3.60 -18.32
N HIS A 267 6.27 4.57 -18.33
CA HIS A 267 6.05 5.88 -18.96
C HIS A 267 5.62 5.76 -20.43
N GLY A 268 4.49 6.35 -20.79
CA GLY A 268 3.91 6.30 -22.13
C GLY A 268 3.17 5.00 -22.49
N VAL A 269 3.11 4.03 -21.58
CA VAL A 269 2.44 2.72 -21.77
C VAL A 269 1.27 2.55 -20.81
N THR A 270 1.49 2.73 -19.51
CA THR A 270 0.46 2.59 -18.48
C THR A 270 0.09 3.93 -17.84
N GLY A 271 0.74 5.00 -18.28
CA GLY A 271 0.54 6.34 -17.77
C GLY A 271 1.71 7.25 -18.11
N PHE A 272 1.79 8.39 -17.47
CA PHE A 272 2.91 9.31 -17.62
C PHE A 272 3.54 9.62 -16.26
N ILE A 273 4.85 9.44 -16.17
CA ILE A 273 5.68 9.86 -15.06
C ILE A 273 6.19 11.26 -15.38
N CYS A 274 5.92 12.22 -14.50
CA CYS A 274 6.14 13.64 -14.70
C CYS A 274 7.11 14.19 -13.65
N ASP A 275 7.99 15.11 -14.04
CA ASP A 275 8.92 15.77 -13.12
C ASP A 275 8.43 17.18 -12.71
N SER A 276 7.31 17.64 -13.30
CA SER A 276 6.71 18.94 -13.00
C SER A 276 5.20 18.97 -13.20
N GLU A 277 4.55 19.99 -12.60
CA GLU A 277 3.13 20.25 -12.82
C GLU A 277 2.79 20.53 -14.28
N ASP A 278 3.65 21.28 -14.99
CA ASP A 278 3.44 21.59 -16.41
C ASP A 278 3.48 20.32 -17.27
N GLU A 279 4.35 19.37 -16.97
CA GLU A 279 4.35 18.07 -17.63
C GLU A 279 3.10 17.25 -17.32
N LEU A 280 2.64 17.30 -16.07
CA LEU A 280 1.42 16.60 -15.64
C LEU A 280 0.21 17.14 -16.41
N VAL A 281 0.07 18.47 -16.52
CA VAL A 281 -0.98 19.14 -17.32
C VAL A 281 -0.87 18.78 -18.80
N LYS A 282 0.33 18.89 -19.38
CA LYS A 282 0.59 18.53 -20.79
C LYS A 282 0.19 17.08 -21.07
N ASN A 283 0.54 16.16 -20.17
CA ASN A 283 0.26 14.76 -20.34
C ASN A 283 -1.21 14.40 -20.05
N ALA A 284 -1.93 15.18 -19.21
CA ALA A 284 -3.37 15.04 -19.03
C ALA A 284 -4.14 15.22 -20.36
N SER A 285 -3.74 16.17 -21.20
CA SER A 285 -4.35 16.35 -22.53
C SER A 285 -4.08 15.20 -23.51
N ARG A 286 -3.07 14.38 -23.24
CA ARG A 286 -2.66 13.24 -24.07
C ARG A 286 -3.04 11.89 -23.49
N ILE A 287 -3.69 11.85 -22.34
CA ILE A 287 -3.92 10.62 -21.58
C ILE A 287 -4.72 9.57 -22.35
N ARG A 288 -5.60 10.01 -23.25
CA ARG A 288 -6.37 9.13 -24.15
C ARG A 288 -5.53 8.39 -25.19
N GLN A 289 -4.23 8.70 -25.32
CA GLN A 289 -3.29 7.95 -26.17
C GLN A 289 -2.82 6.65 -25.49
N ILE A 290 -2.99 6.53 -24.17
CA ILE A 290 -2.65 5.33 -23.42
C ILE A 290 -3.71 4.26 -23.67
N ASP A 291 -3.25 3.08 -24.08
CA ASP A 291 -4.11 1.92 -24.29
C ASP A 291 -4.51 1.31 -22.94
N ARG A 292 -5.79 1.37 -22.62
CA ARG A 292 -6.34 0.85 -21.37
C ARG A 292 -6.19 -0.68 -21.25
N MET A 293 -6.15 -1.41 -22.36
CA MET A 293 -5.83 -2.85 -22.37
C MET A 293 -4.41 -3.12 -21.85
N ARG A 294 -3.45 -2.23 -22.18
CA ARG A 294 -2.08 -2.33 -21.66
C ARG A 294 -2.03 -2.09 -20.15
N CYS A 295 -2.80 -1.13 -19.65
CA CYS A 295 -2.91 -0.89 -18.21
C CYS A 295 -3.42 -2.13 -17.48
N ARG A 296 -4.51 -2.74 -17.97
CA ARG A 296 -5.08 -3.97 -17.42
C ARG A 296 -4.09 -5.14 -17.47
N ALA A 297 -3.45 -5.36 -18.60
CA ALA A 297 -2.47 -6.44 -18.78
C ALA A 297 -1.28 -6.31 -17.82
N GLU A 298 -0.81 -5.08 -17.56
CA GLU A 298 0.25 -4.83 -16.59
C GLU A 298 -0.17 -5.21 -15.16
N ALA A 299 -1.41 -4.86 -14.76
CA ALA A 299 -1.95 -5.26 -13.47
C ALA A 299 -2.04 -6.79 -13.33
N GLU A 300 -2.53 -7.48 -14.36
CA GLU A 300 -2.65 -8.94 -14.38
C GLU A 300 -1.29 -9.63 -14.28
N GLN A 301 -0.30 -9.16 -15.02
CA GLN A 301 1.01 -9.81 -15.11
C GLN A 301 1.90 -9.55 -13.90
N ARG A 302 1.89 -8.33 -13.36
CA ARG A 302 2.86 -7.91 -12.33
C ARG A 302 2.26 -7.68 -10.97
N PHE A 303 1.00 -7.31 -10.91
CA PHE A 303 0.35 -6.82 -9.69
C PHE A 303 -0.93 -7.58 -9.34
N SER A 304 -1.08 -8.80 -9.85
CA SER A 304 -2.13 -9.72 -9.38
C SER A 304 -1.74 -10.35 -8.02
N ALA A 305 -2.74 -10.83 -7.29
CA ALA A 305 -2.51 -11.63 -6.08
C ALA A 305 -1.64 -12.86 -6.37
N GLU A 306 -1.79 -13.45 -7.56
CA GLU A 306 -0.97 -14.55 -8.04
C GLU A 306 0.50 -14.14 -8.21
N ALA A 307 0.77 -13.00 -8.86
CA ALA A 307 2.13 -12.48 -9.05
C ALA A 307 2.80 -12.17 -7.70
N MET A 308 2.06 -11.60 -6.75
CA MET A 308 2.55 -11.34 -5.40
C MET A 308 2.85 -12.64 -4.65
N ALA A 309 1.95 -13.63 -4.71
CA ALA A 309 2.17 -14.93 -4.06
C ALA A 309 3.40 -15.65 -4.63
N ASN A 310 3.63 -15.62 -5.94
CA ASN A 310 4.85 -16.16 -6.57
C ASN A 310 6.13 -15.57 -6.00
N GLN A 311 6.12 -14.28 -5.62
CA GLN A 311 7.27 -13.62 -5.02
C GLN A 311 7.48 -14.11 -3.58
N TYR A 312 6.42 -14.21 -2.79
CA TYR A 312 6.52 -14.67 -1.40
C TYR A 312 6.85 -16.15 -1.28
N GLU A 313 6.34 -17.03 -2.15
CA GLU A 313 6.74 -18.45 -2.16
C GLU A 313 8.26 -18.60 -2.35
N ARG A 314 8.87 -17.84 -3.26
CA ARG A 314 10.33 -17.85 -3.44
C ARG A 314 11.08 -17.38 -2.19
N VAL A 315 10.53 -16.40 -1.47
CA VAL A 315 11.10 -15.94 -0.18
C VAL A 315 11.03 -17.08 0.84
N TYR A 316 9.88 -17.73 0.98
CA TYR A 316 9.71 -18.81 1.93
C TYR A 316 10.61 -20.00 1.60
N ASP A 317 10.69 -20.41 0.34
CA ASP A 317 11.57 -21.48 -0.11
C ASP A 317 13.05 -21.20 0.20
N SER A 318 13.50 -19.97 -0.04
CA SER A 318 14.87 -19.56 0.28
C SER A 318 15.15 -19.63 1.79
N LEU A 319 14.25 -19.09 2.60
CA LEU A 319 14.39 -19.10 4.06
C LEU A 319 14.37 -20.51 4.65
N LEU A 320 13.56 -21.40 4.11
CA LEU A 320 13.50 -22.80 4.52
C LEU A 320 14.75 -23.56 4.13
N ALA A 321 15.30 -23.30 2.94
CA ALA A 321 16.55 -23.89 2.48
C ALA A 321 17.74 -23.48 3.36
N ASP A 322 17.79 -22.19 3.74
CA ASP A 322 18.86 -21.65 4.61
C ASP A 322 18.76 -22.17 6.06
N ALA A 323 17.53 -22.43 6.55
CA ALA A 323 17.31 -22.96 7.89
C ALA A 323 17.74 -24.45 8.02
N GLY A 324 17.91 -25.16 6.92
CA GLY A 324 18.21 -26.59 6.88
C GLY A 324 17.07 -27.47 7.40
N PRO A 325 17.20 -28.81 7.28
CA PRO A 325 16.19 -29.72 7.79
C PRO A 325 16.00 -29.49 9.30
N ARG A 326 14.75 -29.44 9.74
CA ARG A 326 14.37 -29.32 11.16
C ARG A 326 15.11 -30.42 11.97
N ALA A 327 16.31 -30.14 12.44
CA ALA A 327 16.90 -30.90 13.51
C ALA A 327 15.97 -30.71 14.70
N ALA A 328 15.51 -31.82 15.31
CA ALA A 328 14.73 -31.80 16.53
C ALA A 328 15.54 -31.00 17.57
N ARG A 329 15.34 -29.68 17.63
CA ARG A 329 15.96 -28.82 18.62
C ARG A 329 15.35 -29.19 19.95
N ARG A 330 16.08 -29.99 20.73
CA ARG A 330 15.76 -30.24 22.13
C ARG A 330 15.71 -28.88 22.81
N VAL A 331 14.53 -28.55 23.33
CA VAL A 331 14.36 -27.48 24.30
C VAL A 331 15.16 -27.92 25.53
N VAL A 332 16.20 -27.18 25.87
CA VAL A 332 16.90 -27.28 27.14
C VAL A 332 16.33 -26.21 28.05
#